data_cb2ed63fbc70ff2a57dfa43a3c8a7858
#
_entry.id   cb2ed63fbc70ff2a57dfa43a3c8a7858
#
_cell.length_a   1.000
_cell.length_b   1.000
_cell.length_c   1.000
_cell.angle_alpha   90.00
_cell.angle_beta   90.00
_cell.angle_gamma   90.00
#
_symmetry.space_group_name_H-M   'P 1'
#
loop_
_entity.id
_entity.type
_entity.pdbx_description
1 polymer ?
#
loop_
_entity_poly.entity_id
_entity_poly.type
_entity_poly.pdbx_seq_one_letter_code
_entity_poly.pdbx_strand_id
1 'polypeptide(L)'
;MRKKLIGLVFTVCLMCSACTAKNQSEQPQSSDLNQAKQLEIQTVQETENDSQSYWGTVAHNFAKGEGGYYYMDNGDSYLMFFDEETQESYPLCALPNCQHNTTDCNAYVGTQKGTGYLMQTVYYYKDSLYLLNSEGFLVRFSPDGAQREKIVQVYQYGQGDTGTNLVFHNDYVYVYNMNQHLGMEEEYAETITRYSLDGKEQAVVAQYTGASCAIMQAKCYGNQLFFIISDVQKQNVNDKVVLNQAYKGLYVYRTDTMEAGRVLEQEVTGYCIDENTNKLFYFVKEKGLYSYDINTKEQKLLIEADEKNQMPEISFDGQYIYMDNSA
;
A
#
# COMPACT_ATOMS: atom_id res chain seq x y z
N MET A 1 -21.58 17.58 -85.30
CA MET A 1 -21.36 18.45 -84.11
C MET A 1 -22.23 17.96 -82.99
N ARG A 2 -21.67 17.25 -81.99
CA ARG A 2 -22.38 16.65 -80.85
C ARG A 2 -22.08 17.49 -79.64
N LYS A 3 -23.13 18.11 -79.10
CA LYS A 3 -23.10 18.80 -77.80
C LYS A 3 -23.22 17.79 -76.65
N LYS A 4 -22.21 17.79 -75.79
CA LYS A 4 -22.23 17.00 -74.52
C LYS A 4 -22.98 17.80 -73.46
N LEU A 5 -23.99 17.19 -72.88
CA LEU A 5 -24.72 17.67 -71.69
C LEU A 5 -24.01 17.12 -70.48
N ILE A 6 -23.55 17.99 -69.57
CA ILE A 6 -22.93 17.62 -68.30
C ILE A 6 -24.03 17.73 -67.25
N GLY A 7 -24.45 16.57 -66.72
CA GLY A 7 -25.39 16.51 -65.60
C GLY A 7 -24.67 16.65 -64.29
N LEU A 8 -25.00 17.65 -63.53
CA LEU A 8 -24.51 17.91 -62.17
C LEU A 8 -25.39 17.13 -61.18
N VAL A 9 -24.82 16.07 -60.58
CA VAL A 9 -25.47 15.32 -59.49
C VAL A 9 -25.09 15.96 -58.19
N PHE A 10 -26.07 16.60 -57.52
CA PHE A 10 -25.95 17.07 -56.16
C PHE A 10 -26.17 15.89 -55.21
N THR A 11 -25.12 15.38 -54.60
CA THR A 11 -25.23 14.42 -53.51
C THR A 11 -25.36 15.19 -52.19
N VAL A 12 -26.56 15.16 -51.62
CA VAL A 12 -26.83 15.70 -50.27
C VAL A 12 -26.33 14.64 -49.26
N CYS A 13 -25.17 14.86 -48.66
CA CYS A 13 -24.78 14.12 -47.47
C CYS A 13 -25.50 14.63 -46.24
N LEU A 14 -26.52 13.91 -45.82
CA LEU A 14 -27.07 14.04 -44.45
C LEU A 14 -26.05 13.55 -43.46
N MET A 15 -25.37 14.46 -42.78
CA MET A 15 -24.57 14.14 -41.61
C MET A 15 -25.49 13.91 -40.41
N CYS A 16 -25.84 12.67 -40.15
CA CYS A 16 -26.38 12.27 -38.85
C CYS A 16 -25.24 12.36 -37.81
N SER A 17 -25.18 13.48 -37.13
CA SER A 17 -24.38 13.61 -35.92
C SER A 17 -25.06 12.80 -34.83
N ALA A 18 -24.75 11.49 -34.76
CA ALA A 18 -25.03 10.69 -33.58
C ALA A 18 -24.03 11.09 -32.50
N CYS A 19 -24.45 11.97 -31.59
CA CYS A 19 -23.77 12.15 -30.30
C CYS A 19 -23.89 10.87 -29.51
N THR A 20 -22.93 9.96 -29.72
CA THR A 20 -22.68 8.88 -28.78
C THR A 20 -21.89 9.53 -27.63
N ALA A 21 -22.60 9.92 -26.57
CA ALA A 21 -21.98 10.20 -25.29
C ALA A 21 -21.37 8.88 -24.82
N LYS A 22 -20.09 8.67 -25.13
CA LYS A 22 -19.27 7.71 -24.42
C LYS A 22 -19.14 8.27 -23.00
N ASN A 23 -19.79 7.64 -22.03
CA ASN A 23 -19.33 7.67 -20.66
C ASN A 23 -17.94 7.03 -20.66
N GLN A 24 -16.92 7.82 -20.94
CA GLN A 24 -15.57 7.51 -20.50
C GLN A 24 -15.63 7.69 -18.99
N SER A 25 -15.65 6.59 -18.24
CA SER A 25 -15.21 6.61 -16.88
C SER A 25 -13.80 7.21 -16.93
N GLU A 26 -13.66 8.43 -16.43
CA GLU A 26 -12.36 9.08 -16.31
C GLU A 26 -11.50 8.14 -15.47
N GLN A 27 -10.48 7.54 -16.07
CA GLN A 27 -9.47 6.82 -15.32
C GLN A 27 -8.83 7.85 -14.39
N PRO A 28 -8.64 7.55 -13.10
CA PRO A 28 -8.01 8.47 -12.17
C PRO A 28 -6.65 8.86 -12.73
N GLN A 29 -6.44 10.16 -12.89
CA GLN A 29 -5.16 10.68 -13.32
C GLN A 29 -4.16 10.49 -12.18
N SER A 30 -3.03 9.84 -12.44
CA SER A 30 -1.96 9.67 -11.46
C SER A 30 -1.45 11.03 -10.97
N SER A 31 -1.34 11.18 -9.65
CA SER A 31 -0.75 12.37 -9.04
C SER A 31 0.77 12.29 -9.06
N ASP A 32 1.43 13.33 -9.62
CA ASP A 32 2.89 13.48 -9.56
C ASP A 32 3.31 14.04 -8.20
N LEU A 33 3.91 13.20 -7.37
CA LEU A 33 4.32 13.56 -6.01
C LEU A 33 5.60 14.41 -5.96
N ASN A 34 6.36 14.49 -7.04
CA ASN A 34 7.51 15.41 -7.14
C ASN A 34 7.05 16.87 -7.17
N GLN A 35 5.82 17.12 -7.62
CA GLN A 35 5.16 18.42 -7.68
C GLN A 35 3.98 18.51 -6.71
N ALA A 36 4.01 17.72 -5.64
CA ALA A 36 2.92 17.63 -4.70
C ALA A 36 2.59 18.96 -4.05
N LYS A 37 1.35 19.38 -4.15
CA LYS A 37 0.84 20.53 -3.40
C LYS A 37 0.72 20.21 -1.92
N GLN A 38 0.73 21.25 -1.09
CA GLN A 38 0.41 21.11 0.32
C GLN A 38 -1.08 20.79 0.50
N LEU A 39 -1.37 19.75 1.26
CA LEU A 39 -2.73 19.38 1.66
C LEU A 39 -2.86 19.42 3.19
N GLU A 40 -4.07 19.66 3.65
CA GLU A 40 -4.41 19.53 5.06
C GLU A 40 -4.88 18.12 5.38
N ILE A 41 -4.61 17.63 6.58
CA ILE A 41 -5.20 16.40 7.09
C ILE A 41 -6.68 16.68 7.38
N GLN A 42 -7.56 15.85 6.84
CA GLN A 42 -8.99 15.94 7.11
C GLN A 42 -9.34 15.13 8.35
N THR A 43 -10.22 15.65 9.18
CA THR A 43 -10.81 14.91 10.28
C THR A 43 -11.74 13.83 9.73
N VAL A 44 -11.68 12.64 10.32
CA VAL A 44 -12.64 11.58 10.04
C VAL A 44 -13.87 11.83 10.90
N GLN A 45 -15.04 11.96 10.27
CA GLN A 45 -16.30 11.76 10.96
C GLN A 45 -16.53 10.25 10.99
N GLU A 46 -17.04 9.71 12.09
CA GLU A 46 -17.27 8.27 12.28
C GLU A 46 -17.81 7.62 11.01
N THR A 47 -16.91 7.07 10.21
CA THR A 47 -17.23 6.20 9.08
C THR A 47 -16.97 4.78 9.56
N GLU A 48 -17.68 3.82 9.01
CA GLU A 48 -17.40 2.41 9.26
C GLU A 48 -15.89 2.18 9.14
N ASN A 49 -15.29 1.59 10.17
CA ASN A 49 -13.87 1.31 10.19
C ASN A 49 -13.54 0.30 9.08
N ASP A 50 -13.13 0.80 7.93
CA ASP A 50 -12.73 0.02 6.76
C ASP A 50 -11.21 -0.11 6.65
N SER A 51 -10.47 0.44 7.60
CA SER A 51 -9.03 0.30 7.66
C SER A 51 -8.64 -1.05 8.24
N GLN A 52 -7.54 -1.61 7.75
CA GLN A 52 -6.94 -2.78 8.36
C GLN A 52 -6.06 -2.34 9.54
N SER A 53 -6.20 -3.04 10.65
CA SER A 53 -5.32 -2.85 11.80
C SER A 53 -4.10 -3.77 11.65
N TYR A 54 -2.91 -3.19 11.73
CA TYR A 54 -1.66 -3.95 11.77
C TYR A 54 -0.62 -3.24 12.62
N TRP A 55 0.28 -4.03 13.19
CA TRP A 55 1.39 -3.55 13.98
C TRP A 55 2.61 -3.28 13.09
N GLY A 56 3.23 -2.12 13.26
CA GLY A 56 4.47 -1.80 12.58
C GLY A 56 4.30 -1.55 11.07
N THR A 57 5.41 -1.47 10.39
CA THR A 57 5.53 -1.10 8.98
C THR A 57 6.08 -2.21 8.11
N VAL A 58 6.56 -3.27 8.73
CA VAL A 58 7.17 -4.41 8.07
C VAL A 58 6.19 -5.59 8.07
N ALA A 59 6.35 -6.46 7.09
CA ALA A 59 5.52 -7.62 6.85
C ALA A 59 5.07 -8.36 8.11
N HIS A 60 3.78 -8.57 8.21
CA HIS A 60 3.18 -9.36 9.27
C HIS A 60 2.92 -10.76 8.78
N ASN A 61 3.49 -11.73 9.45
CA ASN A 61 3.24 -13.13 9.16
C ASN A 61 1.96 -13.67 9.83
N PHE A 62 1.19 -12.81 10.50
CA PHE A 62 -0.08 -13.18 11.12
C PHE A 62 -1.13 -12.07 11.01
N ALA A 63 -2.41 -12.46 11.04
CA ALA A 63 -3.55 -11.58 11.12
C ALA A 63 -4.57 -12.10 12.14
N LYS A 64 -5.15 -11.19 12.92
CA LYS A 64 -6.26 -11.53 13.84
C LYS A 64 -7.56 -11.62 13.04
N GLY A 65 -8.28 -12.73 13.20
CA GLY A 65 -9.65 -12.92 12.71
C GLY A 65 -10.61 -13.29 13.82
N GLU A 66 -11.80 -13.72 13.45
CA GLU A 66 -12.77 -14.22 14.43
C GLU A 66 -12.28 -15.56 15.01
N GLY A 67 -12.21 -15.65 16.32
CA GLY A 67 -11.85 -16.86 17.06
C GLY A 67 -10.38 -17.26 17.04
N GLY A 68 -9.48 -16.49 16.41
CA GLY A 68 -8.07 -16.87 16.38
C GLY A 68 -7.17 -16.03 15.48
N TYR A 69 -6.04 -16.62 15.12
CA TYR A 69 -5.00 -15.98 14.32
C TYR A 69 -4.66 -16.80 13.10
N TYR A 70 -4.57 -16.13 11.96
CA TYR A 70 -4.06 -16.69 10.71
C TYR A 70 -2.59 -16.32 10.56
N TYR A 71 -1.75 -17.27 10.17
CA TYR A 71 -0.32 -17.04 10.02
C TYR A 71 0.31 -17.97 8.98
N MET A 72 1.49 -17.59 8.50
CA MET A 72 2.27 -18.45 7.62
C MET A 72 3.21 -19.33 8.42
N ASP A 73 3.19 -20.62 8.15
CA ASP A 73 4.21 -21.52 8.64
C ASP A 73 5.54 -21.27 7.90
N ASN A 74 6.59 -20.97 8.66
CA ASN A 74 7.91 -20.60 8.12
C ASN A 74 8.65 -21.76 7.43
N GLY A 75 8.16 -22.99 7.54
CA GLY A 75 8.81 -24.18 7.00
C GLY A 75 8.18 -24.74 5.74
N ASP A 76 6.87 -24.86 5.73
CA ASP A 76 6.15 -25.69 4.78
C ASP A 76 5.28 -24.96 3.77
N SER A 77 5.27 -23.62 3.81
CA SER A 77 4.48 -22.76 2.90
C SER A 77 2.97 -22.96 3.00
N TYR A 78 2.48 -23.25 4.20
CA TYR A 78 1.07 -23.40 4.48
C TYR A 78 0.53 -22.19 5.25
N LEU A 79 -0.68 -21.75 4.88
CA LEU A 79 -1.48 -20.84 5.67
C LEU A 79 -2.12 -21.61 6.82
N MET A 80 -1.84 -21.20 8.06
CA MET A 80 -2.28 -21.86 9.27
C MET A 80 -3.34 -21.03 9.99
N PHE A 81 -4.17 -21.67 10.77
CA PHE A 81 -5.05 -21.03 11.74
C PHE A 81 -4.74 -21.54 13.15
N PHE A 82 -4.56 -20.62 14.08
CA PHE A 82 -4.47 -20.88 15.52
C PHE A 82 -5.83 -20.55 16.14
N ASP A 83 -6.50 -21.53 16.69
CA ASP A 83 -7.79 -21.42 17.35
C ASP A 83 -7.58 -21.02 18.84
N GLU A 84 -8.14 -19.88 19.24
CA GLU A 84 -7.99 -19.37 20.62
C GLU A 84 -8.77 -20.19 21.64
N GLU A 85 -9.85 -20.89 21.26
CA GLU A 85 -10.65 -21.69 22.17
C GLU A 85 -9.96 -23.03 22.47
N THR A 86 -9.50 -23.73 21.43
CA THR A 86 -8.86 -25.05 21.57
C THR A 86 -7.35 -24.95 21.82
N GLN A 87 -6.73 -23.81 21.57
CA GLN A 87 -5.27 -23.58 21.65
C GLN A 87 -4.49 -24.48 20.68
N GLU A 88 -5.10 -24.89 19.58
CA GLU A 88 -4.52 -25.75 18.56
C GLU A 88 -4.28 -24.98 17.25
N SER A 89 -3.29 -25.41 16.50
CA SER A 89 -2.96 -24.89 15.18
C SER A 89 -3.16 -25.95 14.12
N TYR A 90 -3.74 -25.57 12.98
CA TYR A 90 -3.94 -26.48 11.86
C TYR A 90 -3.88 -25.74 10.52
N PRO A 91 -3.54 -26.45 9.39
CA PRO A 91 -3.59 -25.86 8.07
C PRO A 91 -5.00 -25.37 7.71
N LEU A 92 -5.11 -24.14 7.21
CA LEU A 92 -6.39 -23.54 6.83
C LEU A 92 -6.93 -24.17 5.54
N CYS A 93 -7.53 -25.35 5.67
CA CYS A 93 -8.06 -26.11 4.55
C CYS A 93 -9.26 -26.97 4.96
N ALA A 94 -10.42 -26.69 4.40
CA ALA A 94 -11.64 -27.46 4.62
C ALA A 94 -11.93 -28.49 3.49
N LEU A 95 -10.96 -28.79 2.63
CA LEU A 95 -11.14 -29.80 1.59
C LEU A 95 -11.33 -31.20 2.22
N PRO A 96 -12.40 -31.94 1.85
CA PRO A 96 -12.63 -33.26 2.38
C PRO A 96 -11.46 -34.24 2.07
N ASN A 97 -11.02 -34.96 3.09
CA ASN A 97 -9.94 -35.96 3.00
C ASN A 97 -8.55 -35.36 2.62
N CYS A 98 -8.36 -34.05 2.72
CA CYS A 98 -7.06 -33.45 2.49
C CYS A 98 -6.08 -33.87 3.58
N GLN A 99 -4.91 -34.38 3.19
CA GLN A 99 -3.84 -34.75 4.11
C GLN A 99 -2.88 -33.60 4.41
N HIS A 100 -3.12 -32.42 3.84
CA HIS A 100 -2.32 -31.21 3.99
C HIS A 100 -0.83 -31.38 3.68
N ASN A 101 -0.49 -32.21 2.71
CA ASN A 101 0.89 -32.56 2.35
C ASN A 101 1.17 -32.44 0.84
N THR A 102 0.26 -31.83 0.08
CA THR A 102 0.39 -31.62 -1.37
C THR A 102 0.05 -30.19 -1.76
N THR A 103 0.45 -29.82 -2.97
CA THR A 103 0.14 -28.50 -3.57
C THR A 103 -1.35 -28.30 -3.87
N ASP A 104 -2.15 -29.36 -3.85
CA ASP A 104 -3.60 -29.30 -4.06
C ASP A 104 -4.36 -28.87 -2.79
N CYS A 105 -3.69 -28.86 -1.65
CA CYS A 105 -4.25 -28.34 -0.40
C CYS A 105 -4.59 -26.86 -0.52
N ASN A 106 -5.79 -26.45 -0.08
CA ASN A 106 -6.16 -25.03 -0.10
C ASN A 106 -5.22 -24.17 0.73
N ALA A 107 -4.70 -24.69 1.84
CA ALA A 107 -3.76 -23.97 2.68
C ALA A 107 -2.36 -23.78 2.03
N TYR A 108 -2.04 -24.54 0.99
CA TYR A 108 -0.72 -24.44 0.35
C TYR A 108 -0.61 -23.17 -0.50
N VAL A 109 0.30 -22.26 -0.17
CA VAL A 109 0.52 -20.99 -0.85
C VAL A 109 1.81 -20.95 -1.67
N GLY A 110 2.63 -21.97 -1.55
CA GLY A 110 3.88 -22.13 -2.29
C GLY A 110 5.11 -21.58 -1.59
N THR A 111 6.27 -22.07 -1.97
CA THR A 111 7.56 -21.55 -1.51
C THR A 111 7.90 -20.29 -2.27
N GLN A 112 8.22 -19.25 -1.54
CA GLN A 112 8.62 -17.97 -2.10
C GLN A 112 10.13 -17.99 -2.35
N LYS A 113 10.52 -18.37 -3.55
CA LYS A 113 11.94 -18.39 -3.92
C LYS A 113 12.47 -16.96 -4.11
N GLY A 114 13.38 -16.57 -3.24
CA GLY A 114 14.25 -15.41 -3.47
C GLY A 114 13.67 -14.04 -3.09
N THR A 115 12.52 -14.03 -2.46
CA THR A 115 11.88 -12.79 -2.01
C THR A 115 11.85 -12.77 -0.50
N GLY A 116 12.33 -11.72 0.09
CA GLY A 116 12.42 -11.57 1.54
C GLY A 116 11.08 -11.66 2.27
N TYR A 117 11.07 -11.32 3.51
CA TYR A 117 9.97 -11.44 4.49
C TYR A 117 8.61 -10.87 4.04
N LEU A 118 8.58 -9.97 3.07
CA LEU A 118 7.37 -9.23 2.67
C LEU A 118 6.28 -10.08 2.01
N MET A 119 6.62 -11.28 1.56
CA MET A 119 5.67 -12.19 0.91
C MET A 119 4.95 -13.13 1.86
N GLN A 120 5.29 -13.09 3.13
CA GLN A 120 4.63 -13.88 4.17
C GLN A 120 3.56 -13.10 4.92
N THR A 121 3.26 -11.88 4.47
CA THR A 121 2.24 -11.05 5.11
C THR A 121 0.86 -11.62 4.84
N VAL A 122 0.13 -11.87 5.93
CA VAL A 122 -1.26 -12.27 5.91
C VAL A 122 -2.12 -11.07 6.28
N TYR A 123 -3.13 -10.78 5.48
CA TYR A 123 -4.08 -9.70 5.73
C TYR A 123 -5.47 -10.28 5.98
N TYR A 124 -6.17 -9.78 7.00
CA TYR A 124 -7.58 -10.04 7.21
C TYR A 124 -8.38 -8.77 6.94
N TYR A 125 -9.28 -8.83 5.96
CA TYR A 125 -10.06 -7.68 5.55
C TYR A 125 -11.46 -8.13 5.07
N LYS A 126 -12.53 -7.55 5.64
CA LYS A 126 -13.93 -7.86 5.29
C LYS A 126 -14.20 -9.37 5.19
N ASP A 127 -13.97 -10.08 6.29
CA ASP A 127 -14.20 -11.53 6.41
C ASP A 127 -13.51 -12.38 5.33
N SER A 128 -12.37 -11.94 4.88
CA SER A 128 -11.52 -12.67 3.93
C SER A 128 -10.05 -12.50 4.28
N LEU A 129 -9.28 -13.52 3.94
CA LEU A 129 -7.82 -13.48 4.05
C LEU A 129 -7.21 -13.20 2.69
N TYR A 130 -6.17 -12.40 2.71
CA TYR A 130 -5.40 -12.06 1.51
C TYR A 130 -3.92 -12.24 1.75
N LEU A 131 -3.23 -12.72 0.74
CA LEU A 131 -1.78 -12.80 0.71
C LEU A 131 -1.28 -12.79 -0.74
N LEU A 132 0.01 -12.56 -0.92
CA LEU A 132 0.66 -12.71 -2.21
C LEU A 132 1.24 -14.11 -2.34
N ASN A 133 0.96 -14.77 -3.46
CA ASN A 133 1.61 -16.04 -3.77
C ASN A 133 2.99 -15.82 -4.42
N SER A 134 3.70 -16.92 -4.65
CA SER A 134 5.04 -16.91 -5.29
C SER A 134 5.08 -16.38 -6.73
N GLU A 135 3.94 -16.19 -7.36
CA GLU A 135 3.81 -15.62 -8.71
C GLU A 135 3.42 -14.15 -8.70
N GLY A 136 3.25 -13.54 -7.50
CA GLY A 136 2.83 -12.16 -7.33
C GLY A 136 1.33 -11.93 -7.51
N PHE A 137 0.51 -12.98 -7.45
CA PHE A 137 -0.94 -12.84 -7.42
C PHE A 137 -1.44 -12.56 -6.01
N LEU A 138 -2.35 -11.60 -5.90
CA LEU A 138 -3.21 -11.48 -4.74
C LEU A 138 -4.15 -12.68 -4.70
N VAL A 139 -4.09 -13.45 -3.62
CA VAL A 139 -4.92 -14.63 -3.41
C VAL A 139 -5.85 -14.36 -2.24
N ARG A 140 -7.13 -14.60 -2.44
CA ARG A 140 -8.17 -14.53 -1.41
C ARG A 140 -8.49 -15.93 -0.90
N PHE A 141 -8.70 -16.03 0.42
CA PHE A 141 -9.18 -17.23 1.08
C PHE A 141 -10.43 -16.92 1.89
N SER A 142 -11.35 -17.88 1.97
CA SER A 142 -12.39 -17.82 2.99
C SER A 142 -11.79 -18.13 4.38
N PRO A 143 -12.34 -17.55 5.46
CA PRO A 143 -11.82 -17.77 6.82
C PRO A 143 -11.80 -19.23 7.28
N ASP A 144 -12.66 -20.07 6.70
CA ASP A 144 -12.73 -21.50 6.97
C ASP A 144 -11.80 -22.35 6.06
N GLY A 145 -11.09 -21.73 5.13
CA GLY A 145 -10.21 -22.42 4.18
C GLY A 145 -10.92 -23.26 3.11
N ALA A 146 -12.25 -23.14 2.97
CA ALA A 146 -12.99 -23.89 1.95
C ALA A 146 -12.76 -23.35 0.54
N GLN A 147 -12.50 -22.05 0.41
CA GLN A 147 -12.33 -21.38 -0.87
C GLN A 147 -10.97 -20.70 -0.97
N ARG A 148 -10.37 -20.79 -2.14
CA ARG A 148 -9.14 -20.10 -2.52
C ARG A 148 -9.25 -19.60 -3.95
N GLU A 149 -9.00 -18.31 -4.17
CA GLU A 149 -9.14 -17.68 -5.47
C GLU A 149 -7.95 -16.76 -5.77
N LYS A 150 -7.39 -16.85 -6.97
CA LYS A 150 -6.45 -15.86 -7.50
C LYS A 150 -7.25 -14.67 -8.03
N ILE A 151 -7.02 -13.46 -7.50
CA ILE A 151 -7.75 -12.25 -7.88
C ILE A 151 -7.07 -11.56 -9.05
N VAL A 152 -5.87 -11.02 -8.83
CA VAL A 152 -5.12 -10.23 -9.80
C VAL A 152 -3.63 -10.35 -9.54
N GLN A 153 -2.82 -10.29 -10.59
CA GLN A 153 -1.38 -10.19 -10.43
C GLN A 153 -1.01 -8.73 -10.14
N VAL A 154 -0.54 -8.48 -8.93
CA VAL A 154 -0.18 -7.13 -8.46
C VAL A 154 1.32 -6.89 -8.51
N TYR A 155 2.12 -7.94 -8.69
CA TYR A 155 3.55 -7.86 -8.69
C TYR A 155 4.18 -8.84 -9.67
N GLN A 156 5.26 -8.42 -10.35
CA GLN A 156 6.10 -9.29 -11.15
C GLN A 156 7.52 -9.23 -10.61
N TYR A 157 8.04 -10.37 -10.18
CA TYR A 157 9.37 -10.46 -9.61
C TYR A 157 10.44 -10.03 -10.62
N GLY A 158 11.22 -9.01 -10.24
CA GLY A 158 12.36 -8.50 -10.98
C GLY A 158 13.66 -8.67 -10.20
N GLN A 159 14.79 -8.32 -10.83
CA GLN A 159 16.06 -8.24 -10.12
C GLN A 159 16.10 -6.93 -9.31
N GLY A 160 16.35 -7.04 -8.02
CA GLY A 160 16.58 -5.88 -7.14
C GLY A 160 15.38 -5.40 -6.34
N ASP A 161 14.20 -5.99 -6.52
CA ASP A 161 13.02 -5.62 -5.74
C ASP A 161 13.12 -6.16 -4.32
N THR A 162 12.83 -5.30 -3.34
CA THR A 162 12.94 -5.66 -1.91
C THR A 162 11.62 -6.08 -1.30
N GLY A 163 10.50 -5.77 -1.95
CA GLY A 163 9.18 -6.21 -1.48
C GLY A 163 8.01 -5.45 -2.05
N THR A 164 6.84 -6.00 -1.83
CA THR A 164 5.55 -5.42 -2.21
C THR A 164 4.69 -5.31 -0.98
N ASN A 165 4.14 -4.14 -0.73
CA ASN A 165 3.28 -3.85 0.40
C ASN A 165 1.86 -3.61 -0.07
N LEU A 166 0.90 -4.00 0.77
CA LEU A 166 -0.52 -3.90 0.50
C LEU A 166 -1.23 -3.11 1.60
N VAL A 167 -2.18 -2.28 1.21
CA VAL A 167 -3.14 -1.64 2.12
C VAL A 167 -4.53 -1.83 1.54
N PHE A 168 -5.45 -2.37 2.33
CA PHE A 168 -6.84 -2.57 1.92
C PHE A 168 -7.69 -1.40 2.39
N HIS A 169 -8.53 -0.88 1.53
CA HIS A 169 -9.45 0.19 1.86
C HIS A 169 -10.56 0.34 0.80
N ASN A 170 -11.82 0.46 1.24
CA ASN A 170 -13.00 0.70 0.39
C ASN A 170 -13.10 -0.25 -0.81
N ASP A 171 -12.95 -1.57 -0.57
CA ASP A 171 -12.99 -2.64 -1.59
C ASP A 171 -11.88 -2.56 -2.65
N TYR A 172 -10.81 -1.82 -2.35
CA TYR A 172 -9.59 -1.79 -3.12
C TYR A 172 -8.39 -2.27 -2.31
N VAL A 173 -7.39 -2.75 -3.02
CA VAL A 173 -6.05 -2.91 -2.50
C VAL A 173 -5.13 -1.89 -3.16
N TYR A 174 -4.41 -1.15 -2.35
CA TYR A 174 -3.35 -0.22 -2.76
C TYR A 174 -2.03 -0.93 -2.62
N VAL A 175 -1.31 -1.03 -3.71
CA VAL A 175 -0.04 -1.76 -3.80
C VAL A 175 1.06 -0.74 -3.99
N TYR A 176 2.09 -0.82 -3.17
CA TYR A 176 3.29 -0.01 -3.30
C TYR A 176 4.52 -0.87 -3.01
N ASN A 177 5.61 -0.55 -3.64
CA ASN A 177 6.85 -1.29 -3.53
C ASN A 177 7.88 -0.50 -2.72
N MET A 178 8.71 -1.23 -2.01
CA MET A 178 9.95 -0.71 -1.43
C MET A 178 11.10 -1.16 -2.33
N ASN A 179 11.39 -0.43 -3.39
CA ASN A 179 12.55 -0.71 -4.23
C ASN A 179 13.78 -0.05 -3.62
N GLN A 180 14.60 -0.83 -2.95
CA GLN A 180 15.86 -0.35 -2.44
C GLN A 180 17.01 -0.72 -3.38
N HIS A 181 17.11 -0.04 -4.50
CA HIS A 181 18.29 -0.12 -5.36
C HIS A 181 19.43 0.72 -4.77
N LEU A 182 19.86 0.36 -3.56
CA LEU A 182 20.94 1.06 -2.88
C LEU A 182 22.21 1.07 -3.76
N GLY A 183 22.64 2.28 -4.10
CA GLY A 183 23.84 2.51 -4.90
C GLY A 183 23.63 2.68 -6.39
N MET A 184 22.42 2.60 -6.91
CA MET A 184 22.14 2.98 -8.29
C MET A 184 22.00 4.49 -8.42
N GLU A 185 22.56 5.04 -9.50
CA GLU A 185 22.51 6.48 -9.80
C GLU A 185 21.26 6.86 -10.58
N GLU A 186 20.55 5.87 -11.09
CA GLU A 186 19.39 6.05 -11.95
C GLU A 186 18.16 6.43 -11.14
N GLU A 187 17.35 7.29 -11.73
CA GLU A 187 16.06 7.65 -11.17
C GLU A 187 15.03 6.57 -11.49
N TYR A 188 14.23 6.22 -10.49
CA TYR A 188 13.11 5.29 -10.60
C TYR A 188 11.81 5.98 -10.33
N ALA A 189 10.75 5.45 -10.90
CA ALA A 189 9.40 5.84 -10.57
C ALA A 189 8.79 4.80 -9.62
N GLU A 190 8.54 5.21 -8.39
CA GLU A 190 7.73 4.44 -7.43
C GLU A 190 6.28 4.85 -7.52
N THR A 191 5.39 3.88 -7.45
CA THR A 191 3.95 4.11 -7.62
C THR A 191 3.14 3.51 -6.49
N ILE A 192 1.99 4.14 -6.22
CA ILE A 192 0.87 3.48 -5.55
C ILE A 192 -0.12 3.10 -6.63
N THR A 193 -0.36 1.82 -6.78
CA THR A 193 -1.33 1.29 -7.74
C THR A 193 -2.53 0.71 -7.01
N ARG A 194 -3.71 1.15 -7.36
CA ARG A 194 -4.97 0.65 -6.83
C ARG A 194 -5.52 -0.46 -7.71
N TYR A 195 -5.97 -1.56 -7.09
CA TYR A 195 -6.70 -2.65 -7.75
C TYR A 195 -8.03 -2.88 -7.03
N SER A 196 -9.11 -3.14 -7.78
CA SER A 196 -10.35 -3.61 -7.19
C SER A 196 -10.22 -5.05 -6.71
N LEU A 197 -10.92 -5.41 -5.62
CA LEU A 197 -10.87 -6.78 -5.06
C LEU A 197 -11.63 -7.82 -5.92
N ASP A 198 -12.26 -7.39 -7.01
CA ASP A 198 -12.78 -8.29 -8.04
C ASP A 198 -11.83 -8.44 -9.25
N GLY A 199 -10.67 -7.79 -9.20
CA GLY A 199 -9.61 -7.86 -10.21
C GLY A 199 -9.89 -7.14 -11.53
N LYS A 200 -10.97 -6.35 -11.63
CA LYS A 200 -11.39 -5.75 -12.91
C LYS A 200 -10.86 -4.34 -13.15
N GLU A 201 -10.53 -3.62 -12.08
CA GLU A 201 -10.04 -2.26 -12.15
C GLU A 201 -8.61 -2.16 -11.67
N GLN A 202 -7.81 -1.37 -12.37
CA GLN A 202 -6.44 -1.03 -11.99
C GLN A 202 -6.18 0.43 -12.36
N ALA A 203 -5.53 1.18 -11.46
CA ALA A 203 -5.09 2.55 -11.72
C ALA A 203 -3.85 2.91 -10.89
N VAL A 204 -2.88 3.58 -11.50
CA VAL A 204 -1.82 4.26 -10.78
C VAL A 204 -2.42 5.54 -10.19
N VAL A 205 -2.41 5.65 -8.86
CA VAL A 205 -3.04 6.78 -8.16
C VAL A 205 -2.03 7.84 -7.73
N ALA A 206 -0.78 7.44 -7.49
CA ALA A 206 0.30 8.36 -7.13
C ALA A 206 1.64 7.82 -7.64
N GLN A 207 2.56 8.73 -7.98
CA GLN A 207 3.89 8.39 -8.47
C GLN A 207 4.92 9.39 -7.94
N TYR A 208 6.08 8.89 -7.51
CA TYR A 208 7.26 9.68 -7.15
C TYR A 208 8.47 9.18 -7.94
N THR A 209 9.29 10.09 -8.45
CA THR A 209 10.52 9.76 -9.19
C THR A 209 11.72 10.29 -8.43
N GLY A 210 12.69 9.43 -8.18
CA GLY A 210 13.92 9.80 -7.47
C GLY A 210 14.96 8.68 -7.48
N ALA A 211 16.18 8.99 -7.07
CA ALA A 211 17.25 8.02 -6.96
C ALA A 211 17.00 7.08 -5.77
N SER A 212 16.94 5.77 -6.01
CA SER A 212 16.63 4.76 -4.98
C SER A 212 15.45 5.18 -4.10
N CYS A 213 14.39 5.74 -4.72
CA CYS A 213 13.24 6.20 -3.97
C CYS A 213 12.38 5.05 -3.45
N ALA A 214 11.65 5.32 -2.38
CA ALA A 214 10.71 4.37 -1.78
C ALA A 214 9.46 5.08 -1.29
N ILE A 215 8.31 4.43 -1.46
CA ILE A 215 7.07 4.75 -0.76
C ILE A 215 6.94 3.76 0.39
N MET A 216 6.73 4.26 1.59
CA MET A 216 6.81 3.45 2.81
C MET A 216 5.66 3.73 3.76
N GLN A 217 5.37 2.75 4.61
CA GLN A 217 4.50 2.89 5.77
C GLN A 217 3.09 3.41 5.43
N ALA A 218 2.51 2.96 4.31
CA ALA A 218 1.18 3.41 3.95
C ALA A 218 0.13 2.91 4.95
N LYS A 219 -0.75 3.82 5.43
CA LYS A 219 -1.83 3.54 6.38
C LYS A 219 -3.07 4.36 6.02
N CYS A 220 -4.24 3.75 6.18
CA CYS A 220 -5.51 4.45 5.98
C CYS A 220 -5.97 5.15 7.26
N TYR A 221 -6.63 6.29 7.08
CA TYR A 221 -7.34 7.05 8.09
C TYR A 221 -8.56 7.71 7.43
N GLY A 222 -9.72 7.13 7.64
CA GLY A 222 -10.91 7.48 6.87
C GLY A 222 -10.65 7.36 5.35
N ASN A 223 -11.02 8.36 4.58
CA ASN A 223 -10.77 8.39 3.14
C ASN A 223 -9.35 8.91 2.76
N GLN A 224 -8.40 8.76 3.65
CA GLN A 224 -7.03 9.24 3.47
C GLN A 224 -6.03 8.11 3.62
N LEU A 225 -5.24 7.87 2.59
CA LEU A 225 -4.10 6.96 2.60
C LEU A 225 -2.84 7.78 2.82
N PHE A 226 -2.26 7.69 4.01
CA PHE A 226 -1.00 8.33 4.35
C PHE A 226 0.19 7.45 3.99
N PHE A 227 1.32 8.07 3.66
CA PHE A 227 2.57 7.36 3.37
C PHE A 227 3.77 8.30 3.47
N ILE A 228 4.94 7.73 3.67
CA ILE A 228 6.23 8.43 3.69
C ILE A 228 6.92 8.20 2.35
N ILE A 229 7.64 9.22 1.86
CA ILE A 229 8.54 9.10 0.71
C ILE A 229 9.97 9.32 1.19
N SER A 230 10.88 8.48 0.71
CA SER A 230 12.32 8.72 0.83
C SER A 230 13.02 8.53 -0.51
N ASP A 231 14.19 9.14 -0.65
CA ASP A 231 15.15 8.87 -1.71
C ASP A 231 16.58 8.85 -1.16
N VAL A 232 17.52 8.47 -1.98
CA VAL A 232 18.94 8.47 -1.62
C VAL A 232 19.62 9.68 -2.20
N GLN A 233 20.29 10.45 -1.34
CA GLN A 233 21.08 11.60 -1.73
C GLN A 233 22.57 11.31 -1.58
N LYS A 234 23.35 11.75 -2.57
CA LYS A 234 24.82 11.69 -2.53
C LYS A 234 25.37 12.93 -1.87
N GLN A 235 26.25 12.72 -0.89
CA GLN A 235 27.01 13.79 -0.27
C GLN A 235 28.51 13.47 -0.38
N ASN A 236 29.31 14.48 -0.75
CA ASN A 236 30.76 14.38 -0.70
C ASN A 236 31.26 14.81 0.68
N VAL A 237 31.73 13.85 1.45
CA VAL A 237 32.29 14.09 2.79
C VAL A 237 33.74 13.63 2.77
N ASN A 238 34.70 14.57 2.94
CA ASN A 238 36.14 14.27 2.95
C ASN A 238 36.61 13.44 1.74
N ASP A 239 36.25 13.86 0.53
CA ASP A 239 36.57 13.19 -0.74
C ASP A 239 35.96 11.78 -0.91
N LYS A 240 35.02 11.40 -0.06
CA LYS A 240 34.26 10.16 -0.17
C LYS A 240 32.80 10.47 -0.50
N VAL A 241 32.24 9.68 -1.41
CA VAL A 241 30.79 9.70 -1.66
C VAL A 241 30.10 8.93 -0.54
N VAL A 242 29.23 9.60 0.19
CA VAL A 242 28.36 9.02 1.21
C VAL A 242 26.93 9.06 0.67
N LEU A 243 26.25 7.92 0.74
CA LEU A 243 24.83 7.81 0.39
C LEU A 243 24.00 7.99 1.67
N ASN A 244 23.12 8.97 1.67
CA ASN A 244 22.23 9.25 2.79
C ASN A 244 20.77 9.10 2.35
N GLN A 245 19.97 8.41 3.14
CA GLN A 245 18.53 8.37 2.97
C GLN A 245 17.94 9.72 3.41
N ALA A 246 17.23 10.37 2.50
CA ALA A 246 16.54 11.64 2.74
C ALA A 246 15.02 11.42 2.70
N TYR A 247 14.36 11.73 3.78
CA TYR A 247 12.90 11.67 3.90
C TYR A 247 12.28 12.94 3.35
N LYS A 248 11.28 12.81 2.47
CA LYS A 248 10.64 13.94 1.76
C LYS A 248 9.41 14.48 2.48
N GLY A 249 9.03 13.83 3.59
CA GLY A 249 7.89 14.23 4.39
C GLY A 249 6.78 13.18 4.43
N LEU A 250 5.66 13.57 5.03
CA LEU A 250 4.44 12.77 5.08
C LEU A 250 3.48 13.23 3.98
N TYR A 251 2.99 12.30 3.22
CA TYR A 251 2.07 12.51 2.10
C TYR A 251 0.72 11.88 2.39
N VAL A 252 -0.28 12.30 1.63
CA VAL A 252 -1.62 11.73 1.66
C VAL A 252 -2.17 11.58 0.24
N TYR A 253 -2.88 10.49 -0.01
CA TYR A 253 -3.79 10.32 -1.14
C TYR A 253 -5.21 10.23 -0.59
N ARG A 254 -6.11 11.10 -1.08
CA ARG A 254 -7.52 11.11 -0.73
C ARG A 254 -8.29 10.20 -1.68
N THR A 255 -8.91 9.17 -1.16
CA THR A 255 -9.57 8.15 -1.96
C THR A 255 -10.90 8.61 -2.54
N ASP A 256 -11.53 9.62 -1.93
CA ASP A 256 -12.79 10.23 -2.37
C ASP A 256 -12.61 11.28 -3.47
N THR A 257 -11.57 12.11 -3.38
CA THR A 257 -11.28 13.17 -4.37
C THR A 257 -10.22 12.78 -5.39
N MET A 258 -9.55 11.64 -5.20
CA MET A 258 -8.43 11.16 -6.03
C MET A 258 -7.26 12.15 -6.09
N GLU A 259 -7.05 12.90 -5.03
CA GLU A 259 -6.02 13.91 -4.89
C GLU A 259 -4.88 13.42 -4.02
N ALA A 260 -3.63 13.60 -4.44
CA ALA A 260 -2.48 13.37 -3.58
C ALA A 260 -1.70 14.65 -3.33
N GLY A 261 -1.07 14.74 -2.16
CA GLY A 261 -0.25 15.89 -1.78
C GLY A 261 0.55 15.62 -0.53
N ARG A 262 1.35 16.60 -0.13
CA ARG A 262 2.19 16.54 1.05
C ARG A 262 1.48 17.23 2.22
N VAL A 263 1.47 16.59 3.38
CA VAL A 263 0.85 17.14 4.60
C VAL A 263 1.88 17.66 5.61
N LEU A 264 3.08 17.05 5.66
CA LEU A 264 4.21 17.54 6.46
C LEU A 264 5.48 17.56 5.60
N GLU A 265 6.24 18.67 5.66
CA GLU A 265 7.48 18.85 4.91
C GLU A 265 8.74 18.38 5.65
N GLN A 266 8.61 18.15 6.97
CA GLN A 266 9.74 17.70 7.78
C GLN A 266 10.15 16.29 7.36
N GLU A 267 11.39 15.89 7.64
CA GLU A 267 11.90 14.54 7.46
C GLU A 267 11.23 13.57 8.43
N VAL A 268 9.97 13.20 8.12
CA VAL A 268 9.19 12.23 8.90
C VAL A 268 9.71 10.84 8.61
N THR A 269 10.13 10.12 9.65
CA THR A 269 10.67 8.74 9.54
C THR A 269 9.68 7.67 9.97
N GLY A 270 8.68 8.04 10.78
CA GLY A 270 7.63 7.15 11.23
C GLY A 270 6.41 7.93 11.71
N TYR A 271 5.23 7.34 11.64
CA TYR A 271 4.00 7.96 12.13
C TYR A 271 2.94 6.91 12.50
N CYS A 272 2.00 7.32 13.35
CA CYS A 272 0.74 6.63 13.60
C CYS A 272 -0.37 7.65 13.83
N ILE A 273 -1.62 7.21 13.68
CA ILE A 273 -2.80 8.05 13.85
C ILE A 273 -3.70 7.40 14.90
N ASP A 274 -4.10 8.20 15.88
CA ASP A 274 -5.16 7.87 16.82
C ASP A 274 -6.48 8.38 16.24
N GLU A 275 -7.26 7.46 15.69
CA GLU A 275 -8.56 7.76 15.06
C GLU A 275 -9.59 8.24 16.10
N ASN A 276 -9.50 7.77 17.33
CA ASN A 276 -10.45 8.13 18.39
C ASN A 276 -10.30 9.57 18.85
N THR A 277 -9.07 10.08 18.89
CA THR A 277 -8.79 11.45 19.35
C THR A 277 -8.42 12.40 18.23
N ASN A 278 -8.40 11.95 16.97
CA ASN A 278 -7.97 12.71 15.79
C ASN A 278 -6.57 13.31 15.98
N LYS A 279 -5.62 12.47 16.43
CA LYS A 279 -4.22 12.88 16.62
C LYS A 279 -3.29 12.09 15.72
N LEU A 280 -2.42 12.82 15.04
CA LEU A 280 -1.27 12.27 14.35
C LEU A 280 -0.06 12.33 15.28
N PHE A 281 0.62 11.22 15.48
CA PHE A 281 1.93 11.17 16.11
C PHE A 281 2.97 10.86 15.03
N TYR A 282 4.07 11.60 15.01
CA TYR A 282 5.09 11.42 14.00
C TYR A 282 6.47 11.78 14.52
N PHE A 283 7.46 11.04 14.05
CA PHE A 283 8.85 11.29 14.41
C PHE A 283 9.55 12.04 13.27
N VAL A 284 10.21 13.13 13.63
CA VAL A 284 11.05 13.91 12.72
C VAL A 284 12.49 13.59 13.00
N LYS A 285 13.23 13.18 11.99
CA LYS A 285 14.65 12.85 12.06
C LYS A 285 15.43 13.94 12.83
N GLU A 286 16.26 13.52 13.77
CA GLU A 286 17.12 14.39 14.60
C GLU A 286 16.37 15.41 15.47
N LYS A 287 15.03 15.42 15.46
CA LYS A 287 14.23 16.37 16.27
C LYS A 287 13.41 15.68 17.35
N GLY A 288 12.75 14.57 17.03
CA GLY A 288 12.00 13.81 18.02
C GLY A 288 10.56 13.48 17.62
N LEU A 289 9.80 13.00 18.60
CA LEU A 289 8.41 12.63 18.48
C LEU A 289 7.50 13.84 18.73
N TYR A 290 6.61 14.08 17.80
CA TYR A 290 5.58 15.12 17.87
C TYR A 290 4.18 14.53 17.91
N SER A 291 3.25 15.24 18.57
CA SER A 291 1.82 15.10 18.35
C SER A 291 1.28 16.27 17.54
N TYR A 292 0.32 16.00 16.69
CA TYR A 292 -0.44 17.00 15.94
C TYR A 292 -1.93 16.72 16.10
N ASP A 293 -2.64 17.66 16.69
CA ASP A 293 -4.09 17.61 16.81
C ASP A 293 -4.73 18.06 15.50
N ILE A 294 -5.42 17.13 14.82
CA ILE A 294 -5.97 17.37 13.48
C ILE A 294 -7.09 18.42 13.52
N ASN A 295 -7.83 18.52 14.65
CA ASN A 295 -8.93 19.45 14.78
C ASN A 295 -8.43 20.89 15.04
N THR A 296 -7.49 21.03 15.98
CA THR A 296 -6.99 22.37 16.41
C THR A 296 -5.77 22.82 15.63
N LYS A 297 -5.11 21.90 14.90
CA LYS A 297 -3.83 22.10 14.19
C LYS A 297 -2.66 22.42 15.13
N GLU A 298 -2.83 22.15 16.42
CA GLU A 298 -1.79 22.33 17.42
C GLU A 298 -0.74 21.23 17.33
N GLN A 299 0.52 21.61 17.27
CA GLN A 299 1.68 20.72 17.27
C GLN A 299 2.43 20.82 18.59
N LYS A 300 2.84 19.68 19.15
CA LYS A 300 3.60 19.60 20.39
C LYS A 300 4.72 18.58 20.27
N LEU A 301 5.94 18.96 20.67
CA LEU A 301 7.04 18.02 20.88
C LEU A 301 6.77 17.22 22.16
N LEU A 302 6.80 15.90 22.05
CA LEU A 302 6.60 14.97 23.17
C LEU A 302 7.91 14.43 23.71
N ILE A 303 8.82 14.02 22.83
CA ILE A 303 10.12 13.42 23.17
C ILE A 303 11.16 13.99 22.20
N GLU A 304 12.26 14.51 22.72
CA GLU A 304 13.40 14.92 21.89
C GLU A 304 14.14 13.70 21.35
N ALA A 305 14.67 13.82 20.13
CA ALA A 305 15.54 12.79 19.57
C ALA A 305 16.85 12.70 20.35
N ASP A 306 17.36 11.50 20.52
CA ASP A 306 18.68 11.24 21.06
C ASP A 306 19.49 10.36 20.09
N GLU A 307 20.75 10.05 20.44
CA GLU A 307 21.65 9.25 19.58
C GLU A 307 21.12 7.84 19.32
N LYS A 308 20.19 7.33 20.14
CA LYS A 308 19.61 5.99 20.04
C LYS A 308 18.27 5.97 19.29
N ASN A 309 17.58 7.11 19.23
CA ASN A 309 16.22 7.24 18.70
C ASN A 309 16.20 8.18 17.48
N GLN A 310 16.95 7.86 16.43
CA GLN A 310 17.03 8.76 15.27
C GLN A 310 15.98 8.47 14.21
N MET A 311 15.54 7.21 14.06
CA MET A 311 14.61 6.77 13.03
C MET A 311 13.72 5.61 13.52
N PRO A 312 12.98 5.77 14.63
CA PRO A 312 12.16 4.68 15.14
C PRO A 312 10.97 4.40 14.22
N GLU A 313 10.59 3.14 14.14
CA GLU A 313 9.26 2.78 13.73
C GLU A 313 8.26 3.13 14.83
N ILE A 314 7.08 3.65 14.43
CA ILE A 314 6.06 4.08 15.38
C ILE A 314 4.78 3.29 15.15
N SER A 315 4.27 2.69 16.20
CA SER A 315 2.96 2.06 16.23
C SER A 315 2.14 2.51 17.44
N PHE A 316 0.83 2.34 17.37
CA PHE A 316 -0.12 2.76 18.39
C PHE A 316 -1.17 1.65 18.59
N ASP A 317 -1.43 1.27 19.84
CA ASP A 317 -2.38 0.20 20.19
C ASP A 317 -3.74 0.70 20.67
N GLY A 318 -3.98 2.01 20.60
CA GLY A 318 -5.15 2.67 21.16
C GLY A 318 -4.89 3.29 22.54
N GLN A 319 -3.78 2.97 23.18
CA GLN A 319 -3.41 3.52 24.49
C GLN A 319 -1.96 4.00 24.55
N TYR A 320 -1.02 3.24 23.96
CA TYR A 320 0.41 3.53 24.00
C TYR A 320 1.00 3.71 22.62
N ILE A 321 1.99 4.59 22.54
CA ILE A 321 2.85 4.73 21.37
C ILE A 321 4.09 3.89 21.61
N TYR A 322 4.36 2.98 20.69
CA TYR A 322 5.56 2.17 20.68
C TYR A 322 6.54 2.74 19.68
N MET A 323 7.78 2.87 20.09
CA MET A 323 8.89 3.27 19.22
C MET A 323 9.89 2.13 19.20
N ASP A 324 10.09 1.52 18.04
CA ASP A 324 11.06 0.46 17.84
C ASP A 324 12.28 1.01 17.11
N ASN A 325 13.45 0.81 17.71
CA ASN A 325 14.73 1.26 17.19
C ASN A 325 15.57 0.09 16.63
N SER A 326 14.96 -1.04 16.34
CA SER A 326 15.62 -2.19 15.75
C SER A 326 15.99 -1.91 14.28
N ALA A 327 16.95 -1.01 14.06
CA ALA A 327 17.59 -0.79 12.78
C ALA A 327 18.96 -1.50 12.72
#